data_30b4cc02a6644ac962696e7333309ae1
#
_entry.id   30b4cc02a6644ac962696e7333309ae1
#
_cell.length_a   1.000
_cell.length_b   1.000
_cell.length_c   1.000
_cell.angle_alpha   90.00
_cell.angle_beta   90.00
_cell.angle_gamma   90.00
#
_symmetry.space_group_name_H-M   'P 1'
#
loop_
_entity.id
_entity.type
_entity.pdbx_description
1 polymer ?
#
loop_
_entity_poly.entity_id
_entity_poly.type
_entity_poly.pdbx_seq_one_letter_code
_entity_poly.pdbx_strand_id
1 'polypeptide(L)'
;PHELFLKAAYQEEKERIERQHIMDPVFESTFPKLFPFQKKAVDHGLTMFELYGGVIIADVVGIGKTYVGTALLKYLQRDYRPLIISPPHLLEMWERFCAKYEIDAKFLSDGKLSQEKYSLYQDYKLTDRDLVLIDESHHFRNNNTRRYENLKHYMTAREAKAILLTATPFSNKPEDLKNQIMLFHTSDHTFIPPANEIGLNKFFQQVKDEGANLTDLLKNIMIRRTRRYILNTYGKTDETNP
;
A
#
# COMPACT_ATOMS: atom_id res chain seq x y z
N PRO A 1 12.35 8.19 -29.56
CA PRO A 1 11.73 9.49 -29.25
C PRO A 1 10.49 9.36 -28.35
N HIS A 2 9.58 8.42 -28.64
CA HIS A 2 8.33 8.23 -27.89
C HIS A 2 8.56 7.78 -26.43
N GLU A 3 9.49 6.87 -26.19
CA GLU A 3 9.83 6.42 -24.83
C GLU A 3 10.46 7.52 -23.95
N LEU A 4 11.30 8.37 -24.55
CA LEU A 4 11.88 9.51 -23.83
C LEU A 4 10.81 10.52 -23.43
N PHE A 5 9.83 10.74 -24.32
CA PHE A 5 8.68 11.62 -24.03
C PHE A 5 7.82 11.05 -22.90
N LEU A 6 7.51 9.73 -22.91
CA LEU A 6 6.75 9.07 -21.86
C LEU A 6 7.48 9.09 -20.51
N LYS A 7 8.80 8.86 -20.51
CA LYS A 7 9.61 8.96 -19.29
C LYS A 7 9.64 10.37 -18.72
N ALA A 8 9.77 11.38 -19.59
CA ALA A 8 9.73 12.78 -19.17
C ALA A 8 8.35 13.19 -18.62
N ALA A 9 7.27 12.85 -19.32
CA ALA A 9 5.91 13.12 -18.86
C ALA A 9 5.60 12.42 -17.52
N TYR A 10 6.04 11.19 -17.36
CA TYR A 10 5.91 10.44 -16.09
C TYR A 10 6.69 11.12 -14.96
N GLN A 11 7.93 11.56 -15.22
CA GLN A 11 8.75 12.23 -14.22
C GLN A 11 8.14 13.58 -13.81
N GLU A 12 7.63 14.36 -14.76
CA GLU A 12 6.94 15.63 -14.49
C GLU A 12 5.67 15.40 -13.65
N GLU A 13 4.87 14.37 -13.98
CA GLU A 13 3.67 14.04 -13.22
C GLU A 13 4.02 13.60 -11.79
N LYS A 14 5.03 12.76 -11.62
CA LYS A 14 5.52 12.35 -10.31
C LYS A 14 5.96 13.57 -9.47
N GLU A 15 6.75 14.47 -10.04
CA GLU A 15 7.21 15.68 -9.35
C GLU A 15 6.04 16.65 -9.04
N ARG A 16 5.02 16.70 -9.89
CA ARG A 16 3.80 17.48 -9.67
C ARG A 16 3.02 16.94 -8.47
N ILE A 17 2.82 15.62 -8.41
CA ILE A 17 2.12 14.93 -7.32
C ILE A 17 2.89 15.12 -6.00
N GLU A 18 4.19 14.87 -5.98
CA GLU A 18 5.04 15.08 -4.79
C GLU A 18 4.95 16.52 -4.27
N ARG A 19 5.01 17.53 -5.15
CA ARG A 19 4.87 18.95 -4.78
C ARG A 19 3.49 19.26 -4.20
N GLN A 20 2.44 18.67 -4.75
CA GLN A 20 1.07 18.87 -4.29
C GLN A 20 0.86 18.34 -2.87
N HIS A 21 1.42 17.18 -2.54
CA HIS A 21 1.30 16.58 -1.21
C HIS A 21 2.10 17.35 -0.14
N ILE A 22 3.33 17.78 -0.45
CA ILE A 22 4.18 18.55 0.49
C ILE A 22 3.52 19.89 0.85
N MET A 23 2.75 20.47 -0.05
CA MET A 23 2.11 21.78 0.13
C MET A 23 0.71 21.72 0.72
N ASP A 24 0.15 20.53 1.06
CA ASP A 24 -1.21 20.41 1.61
C ASP A 24 -1.23 20.74 3.12
N PRO A 25 -1.74 21.92 3.53
CA PRO A 25 -1.81 22.31 4.94
C PRO A 25 -2.72 21.40 5.80
N VAL A 26 -3.68 20.72 5.15
CA VAL A 26 -4.60 19.79 5.83
C VAL A 26 -3.82 18.61 6.39
N PHE A 27 -2.78 18.18 5.69
CA PHE A 27 -1.94 17.08 6.12
C PHE A 27 -1.20 17.39 7.43
N GLU A 28 -0.62 18.59 7.57
CA GLU A 28 0.09 19.00 8.79
C GLU A 28 -0.84 19.21 9.99
N SER A 29 -2.05 19.72 9.75
CA SER A 29 -3.05 19.93 10.80
C SER A 29 -3.67 18.62 11.30
N THR A 30 -3.75 17.61 10.44
CA THR A 30 -4.42 16.34 10.75
C THR A 30 -3.52 15.37 11.53
N PHE A 31 -2.21 15.41 11.30
CA PHE A 31 -1.23 14.51 11.93
C PHE A 31 -0.01 15.26 12.50
N PRO A 32 -0.21 16.15 13.47
CA PRO A 32 0.90 16.95 14.03
C PRO A 32 1.96 16.11 14.77
N LYS A 33 1.66 14.84 15.09
CA LYS A 33 2.53 13.94 15.86
C LYS A 33 3.30 12.92 15.01
N LEU A 34 3.26 13.01 13.67
CA LEU A 34 4.09 12.14 12.84
C LEU A 34 5.55 12.59 12.90
N PHE A 35 6.44 11.61 13.12
CA PHE A 35 7.87 11.87 13.00
C PHE A 35 8.23 12.22 11.54
N PRO A 36 9.33 12.98 11.32
CA PRO A 36 9.73 13.39 9.95
C PRO A 36 9.84 12.24 8.96
N PHE A 37 10.36 11.09 9.39
CA PHE A 37 10.44 9.91 8.55
C PHE A 37 9.07 9.30 8.21
N GLN A 38 8.07 9.43 9.10
CA GLN A 38 6.71 8.97 8.84
C GLN A 38 5.99 9.91 7.88
N LYS A 39 6.15 11.23 8.04
CA LYS A 39 5.63 12.23 7.07
C LYS A 39 6.13 11.93 5.67
N LYS A 40 7.44 11.72 5.51
CA LYS A 40 8.03 11.34 4.23
C LYS A 40 7.48 10.03 3.66
N ALA A 41 7.16 9.05 4.53
CA ALA A 41 6.54 7.81 4.08
C ALA A 41 5.11 8.00 3.58
N VAL A 42 4.34 8.87 4.23
CA VAL A 42 2.98 9.19 3.78
C VAL A 42 3.03 9.90 2.43
N ASP A 43 3.90 10.89 2.27
CA ASP A 43 4.07 11.63 1.03
C ASP A 43 4.44 10.71 -0.14
N HIS A 44 5.47 9.88 0.02
CA HIS A 44 5.83 8.88 -0.99
C HIS A 44 4.70 7.85 -1.22
N GLY A 45 3.99 7.46 -0.15
CA GLY A 45 2.86 6.53 -0.23
C GLY A 45 1.71 7.08 -1.05
N LEU A 46 1.37 8.36 -0.89
CA LEU A 46 0.36 9.03 -1.69
C LEU A 46 0.77 9.10 -3.17
N THR A 47 2.01 9.47 -3.45
CA THR A 47 2.53 9.48 -4.82
C THR A 47 2.42 8.10 -5.49
N MET A 48 2.85 7.04 -4.82
CA MET A 48 2.75 5.66 -5.34
C MET A 48 1.28 5.24 -5.55
N PHE A 49 0.43 5.58 -4.60
CA PHE A 49 -1.00 5.26 -4.66
C PHE A 49 -1.68 5.93 -5.85
N GLU A 50 -1.41 7.19 -6.10
CA GLU A 50 -1.98 7.93 -7.24
C GLU A 50 -1.48 7.41 -8.58
N LEU A 51 -0.17 7.15 -8.69
CA LEU A 51 0.44 6.66 -9.93
C LEU A 51 0.05 5.22 -10.28
N TYR A 52 -0.07 4.34 -9.27
CA TYR A 52 -0.16 2.90 -9.50
C TYR A 52 -1.44 2.25 -8.93
N GLY A 53 -2.29 3.00 -8.25
CA GLY A 53 -3.50 2.47 -7.63
C GLY A 53 -3.26 1.72 -6.32
N GLY A 54 -2.05 1.72 -5.81
CA GLY A 54 -1.74 1.09 -4.52
C GLY A 54 -0.30 1.28 -4.07
N VAL A 55 -0.06 0.98 -2.78
CA VAL A 55 1.25 1.09 -2.14
C VAL A 55 1.45 -0.02 -1.11
N ILE A 56 2.69 -0.49 -0.98
CA ILE A 56 3.10 -1.47 0.04
C ILE A 56 3.97 -0.77 1.08
N ILE A 57 3.52 -0.69 2.32
CA ILE A 57 4.30 -0.19 3.46
C ILE A 57 4.94 -1.41 4.15
N ALA A 58 6.20 -1.65 3.86
CA ALA A 58 6.95 -2.83 4.30
C ALA A 58 7.98 -2.53 5.39
N ASP A 59 7.71 -1.52 6.19
CA ASP A 59 8.56 -1.12 7.31
C ASP A 59 8.69 -2.21 8.36
N VAL A 60 9.83 -2.29 9.03
CA VAL A 60 10.04 -3.25 10.13
C VAL A 60 9.05 -3.00 11.29
N VAL A 61 8.85 -4.03 12.11
CA VAL A 61 7.96 -3.95 13.28
C VAL A 61 8.41 -2.81 14.24
N GLY A 62 7.42 -2.06 14.76
CA GLY A 62 7.66 -1.01 15.77
C GLY A 62 8.04 0.37 15.22
N ILE A 63 8.04 0.59 13.90
CA ILE A 63 8.32 1.92 13.29
C ILE A 63 7.02 2.72 13.07
N GLY A 64 5.86 2.17 13.39
CA GLY A 64 4.58 2.87 13.31
C GLY A 64 3.88 2.78 11.96
N LYS A 65 3.89 1.60 11.31
CA LYS A 65 3.10 1.35 10.10
C LYS A 65 1.63 1.76 10.23
N THR A 66 1.03 1.48 11.39
CA THR A 66 -0.36 1.85 11.68
C THR A 66 -0.58 3.37 11.57
N TYR A 67 0.36 4.18 12.10
CA TYR A 67 0.26 5.65 11.98
C TYR A 67 0.36 6.11 10.52
N VAL A 68 1.28 5.52 9.74
CA VAL A 68 1.41 5.81 8.30
C VAL A 68 0.15 5.40 7.55
N GLY A 69 -0.37 4.19 7.80
CA GLY A 69 -1.61 3.70 7.21
C GLY A 69 -2.82 4.58 7.56
N THR A 70 -2.93 4.99 8.83
CA THR A 70 -3.99 5.90 9.29
C THR A 70 -3.91 7.27 8.60
N ALA A 71 -2.70 7.81 8.43
CA ALA A 71 -2.50 9.08 7.76
C ALA A 71 -2.88 9.02 6.27
N LEU A 72 -2.50 7.93 5.58
CA LEU A 72 -2.91 7.68 4.21
C LEU A 72 -4.45 7.59 4.10
N LEU A 73 -5.09 6.82 4.97
CA LEU A 73 -6.56 6.71 5.00
C LEU A 73 -7.24 8.07 5.23
N LYS A 74 -6.74 8.85 6.19
CA LYS A 74 -7.31 10.17 6.50
C LYS A 74 -7.22 11.13 5.32
N TYR A 75 -6.12 11.08 4.59
CA TYR A 75 -5.94 11.88 3.38
C TYR A 75 -6.89 11.41 2.26
N LEU A 76 -6.89 10.11 1.99
CA LEU A 76 -7.59 9.52 0.85
C LEU A 76 -9.12 9.39 1.04
N GLN A 77 -9.64 9.41 2.27
CA GLN A 77 -11.09 9.33 2.51
C GLN A 77 -11.88 10.51 1.94
N ARG A 78 -11.22 11.57 1.47
CA ARG A 78 -11.87 12.68 0.76
C ARG A 78 -12.45 12.23 -0.58
N ASP A 79 -11.75 11.30 -1.24
CA ASP A 79 -12.07 10.84 -2.60
C ASP A 79 -12.50 9.37 -2.63
N TYR A 80 -12.17 8.59 -1.58
CA TYR A 80 -12.36 7.15 -1.49
C TYR A 80 -13.06 6.74 -0.19
N ARG A 81 -13.70 5.57 -0.21
CA ARG A 81 -14.41 5.00 0.94
C ARG A 81 -13.62 3.81 1.52
N PRO A 82 -13.00 3.97 2.69
CA PRO A 82 -12.12 2.95 3.26
C PRO A 82 -12.82 1.67 3.73
N LEU A 83 -12.20 0.53 3.42
CA LEU A 83 -12.41 -0.78 4.04
C LEU A 83 -11.08 -1.24 4.64
N ILE A 84 -11.06 -1.59 5.91
CA ILE A 84 -9.89 -2.13 6.60
C ILE A 84 -10.06 -3.62 6.77
N ILE A 85 -9.14 -4.39 6.21
CA ILE A 85 -9.04 -5.84 6.36
C ILE A 85 -7.83 -6.15 7.22
N SER A 86 -8.04 -6.81 8.36
CA SER A 86 -6.96 -7.13 9.27
C SER A 86 -7.22 -8.42 10.05
N PRO A 87 -6.19 -9.02 10.70
CA PRO A 87 -6.40 -10.08 11.65
C PRO A 87 -7.38 -9.69 12.76
N PRO A 88 -8.20 -10.62 13.28
CA PRO A 88 -9.25 -10.32 14.26
C PRO A 88 -8.76 -9.54 15.48
N HIS A 89 -7.58 -9.88 16.01
CA HIS A 89 -6.99 -9.27 17.21
C HIS A 89 -6.51 -7.81 16.99
N LEU A 90 -6.41 -7.33 15.73
CA LEU A 90 -6.01 -5.97 15.40
C LEU A 90 -7.21 -5.08 15.03
N LEU A 91 -8.40 -5.64 14.82
CA LEU A 91 -9.58 -4.86 14.40
C LEU A 91 -9.93 -3.77 15.40
N GLU A 92 -9.99 -4.09 16.71
CA GLU A 92 -10.30 -3.10 17.75
C GLU A 92 -9.28 -1.95 17.79
N MET A 93 -8.01 -2.24 17.52
CA MET A 93 -6.98 -1.21 17.38
C MET A 93 -7.30 -0.28 16.21
N TRP A 94 -7.65 -0.82 15.06
CA TRP A 94 -8.02 -0.04 13.88
C TRP A 94 -9.29 0.78 14.10
N GLU A 95 -10.31 0.22 14.74
CA GLU A 95 -11.54 0.96 15.11
C GLU A 95 -11.21 2.16 15.98
N ARG A 96 -10.35 1.99 17.01
CA ARG A 96 -9.89 3.08 17.87
C ARG A 96 -9.11 4.15 17.09
N PHE A 97 -8.21 3.76 16.18
CA PHE A 97 -7.48 4.71 15.35
C PHE A 97 -8.43 5.49 14.44
N CYS A 98 -9.35 4.82 13.76
CA CYS A 98 -10.32 5.47 12.88
C CYS A 98 -11.23 6.42 13.65
N ALA A 99 -11.73 6.04 14.82
CA ALA A 99 -12.53 6.93 15.68
C ALA A 99 -11.72 8.16 16.12
N LYS A 100 -10.47 7.97 16.56
CA LYS A 100 -9.60 9.06 17.02
C LYS A 100 -9.31 10.10 15.93
N TYR A 101 -9.16 9.64 14.68
CA TYR A 101 -8.81 10.51 13.54
C TYR A 101 -9.98 10.80 12.63
N GLU A 102 -11.20 10.47 13.05
CA GLU A 102 -12.45 10.71 12.31
C GLU A 102 -12.39 10.15 10.87
N ILE A 103 -12.08 8.85 10.76
CA ILE A 103 -12.03 8.13 9.49
C ILE A 103 -13.28 7.27 9.38
N ASP A 104 -14.12 7.50 8.36
CA ASP A 104 -15.30 6.66 8.07
C ASP A 104 -14.89 5.38 7.36
N ALA A 105 -14.38 4.40 8.10
CA ALA A 105 -13.99 3.10 7.57
C ALA A 105 -14.99 2.00 7.97
N LYS A 106 -15.09 0.96 7.12
CA LYS A 106 -15.65 -0.33 7.49
C LYS A 106 -14.53 -1.30 7.81
N PHE A 107 -14.87 -2.34 8.59
CA PHE A 107 -13.89 -3.28 9.12
C PHE A 107 -14.28 -4.72 8.77
N LEU A 108 -13.29 -5.52 8.39
CA LEU A 108 -13.48 -6.92 8.05
C LEU A 108 -12.30 -7.74 8.57
N SER A 109 -12.59 -8.85 9.26
CA SER A 109 -11.56 -9.82 9.59
C SER A 109 -11.09 -10.56 8.33
N ASP A 110 -9.77 -10.69 8.15
CA ASP A 110 -9.16 -11.45 7.07
C ASP A 110 -9.56 -12.93 7.09
N GLY A 111 -9.81 -13.50 8.28
CA GLY A 111 -10.33 -14.86 8.46
C GLY A 111 -11.70 -15.09 7.86
N LYS A 112 -12.56 -14.05 7.81
CA LYS A 112 -13.91 -14.15 7.20
C LYS A 112 -13.82 -14.43 5.70
N LEU A 113 -12.79 -13.94 5.02
CA LEU A 113 -12.56 -14.18 3.59
C LEU A 113 -12.27 -15.64 3.24
N SER A 114 -11.86 -16.44 4.23
CA SER A 114 -11.59 -17.88 4.05
C SER A 114 -12.85 -18.75 4.25
N GLN A 115 -13.96 -18.20 4.74
CA GLN A 115 -15.18 -18.95 5.00
C GLN A 115 -15.86 -19.36 3.70
N GLU A 116 -16.37 -20.60 3.63
CA GLU A 116 -16.89 -21.22 2.43
C GLU A 116 -18.08 -20.47 1.82
N LYS A 117 -18.94 -19.97 2.65
CA LYS A 117 -20.20 -19.31 2.22
C LYS A 117 -20.08 -17.78 2.17
N TYR A 118 -18.90 -17.20 2.45
CA TYR A 118 -18.74 -15.75 2.44
C TYR A 118 -18.16 -15.24 1.11
N SER A 119 -18.80 -14.24 0.55
CA SER A 119 -18.34 -13.48 -0.60
C SER A 119 -18.29 -11.99 -0.24
N LEU A 120 -17.11 -11.39 -0.28
CA LEU A 120 -16.94 -9.95 -0.03
C LEU A 120 -17.67 -9.12 -1.09
N TYR A 121 -17.65 -9.56 -2.34
CA TYR A 121 -18.34 -8.90 -3.44
C TYR A 121 -19.86 -8.83 -3.24
N GLN A 122 -20.43 -9.83 -2.57
CA GLN A 122 -21.88 -9.91 -2.29
C GLN A 122 -22.29 -9.31 -0.95
N ASP A 123 -21.33 -8.89 -0.12
CA ASP A 123 -21.60 -8.26 1.17
C ASP A 123 -22.07 -6.81 0.95
N TYR A 124 -23.41 -6.61 0.88
CA TYR A 124 -24.04 -5.32 0.57
C TYR A 124 -23.61 -4.17 1.51
N LYS A 125 -23.11 -4.50 2.71
CA LYS A 125 -22.61 -3.50 3.67
C LYS A 125 -21.24 -2.93 3.27
N LEU A 126 -20.55 -3.58 2.35
CA LEU A 126 -19.18 -3.28 1.95
C LEU A 126 -19.03 -2.97 0.45
N THR A 127 -20.13 -3.07 -0.32
CA THR A 127 -20.11 -2.92 -1.79
C THR A 127 -19.79 -1.51 -2.27
N ASP A 128 -19.89 -0.52 -1.40
CA ASP A 128 -19.60 0.88 -1.71
C ASP A 128 -18.13 1.29 -1.38
N ARG A 129 -17.28 0.32 -0.96
CA ARG A 129 -15.91 0.60 -0.56
C ARG A 129 -14.96 0.36 -1.73
N ASP A 130 -14.10 1.35 -2.00
CA ASP A 130 -13.19 1.41 -3.16
C ASP A 130 -11.73 1.68 -2.77
N LEU A 131 -11.45 1.85 -1.47
CA LEU A 131 -10.11 1.91 -0.89
C LEU A 131 -9.96 0.81 0.16
N VAL A 132 -9.07 -0.17 -0.08
CA VAL A 132 -8.85 -1.29 0.83
C VAL A 132 -7.48 -1.16 1.51
N LEU A 133 -7.47 -0.98 2.83
CA LEU A 133 -6.25 -1.15 3.62
C LEU A 133 -6.21 -2.58 4.14
N ILE A 134 -5.09 -3.26 3.88
CA ILE A 134 -4.86 -4.64 4.34
C ILE A 134 -3.69 -4.64 5.31
N ASP A 135 -4.00 -4.87 6.59
CA ASP A 135 -2.95 -5.09 7.59
C ASP A 135 -2.52 -6.55 7.61
N GLU A 136 -1.24 -6.79 7.85
CA GLU A 136 -0.59 -8.09 7.72
C GLU A 136 -0.82 -8.73 6.33
N SER A 137 -0.62 -7.91 5.27
CA SER A 137 -0.90 -8.29 3.88
C SER A 137 -0.15 -9.53 3.40
N HIS A 138 0.88 -9.99 4.13
CA HIS A 138 1.56 -11.25 3.86
C HIS A 138 0.62 -12.48 3.95
N HIS A 139 -0.55 -12.37 4.57
CA HIS A 139 -1.59 -13.39 4.53
C HIS A 139 -2.17 -13.60 3.12
N PHE A 140 -1.97 -12.66 2.21
CA PHE A 140 -2.48 -12.70 0.83
C PHE A 140 -1.40 -12.97 -0.22
N ARG A 141 -0.22 -13.44 0.17
CA ARG A 141 0.87 -13.77 -0.76
C ARG A 141 0.64 -15.03 -1.61
N ASN A 142 -0.25 -15.93 -1.16
CA ASN A 142 -0.59 -17.15 -1.89
C ASN A 142 -1.93 -16.98 -2.60
N ASN A 143 -1.88 -16.96 -3.95
CA ASN A 143 -3.05 -16.79 -4.81
C ASN A 143 -3.96 -18.01 -4.91
N ASN A 144 -3.51 -19.20 -4.45
CA ASN A 144 -4.31 -20.43 -4.45
C ASN A 144 -5.16 -20.58 -3.18
N THR A 145 -5.40 -19.49 -2.45
CA THR A 145 -6.22 -19.50 -1.24
C THR A 145 -7.56 -18.84 -1.50
N ARG A 146 -8.63 -19.40 -0.92
CA ARG A 146 -9.97 -18.79 -0.99
C ARG A 146 -9.98 -17.34 -0.52
N ARG A 147 -9.21 -17.02 0.51
CA ARG A 147 -9.03 -15.65 1.02
C ARG A 147 -8.56 -14.70 -0.09
N TYR A 148 -7.54 -15.11 -0.83
CA TYR A 148 -6.99 -14.34 -1.93
C TYR A 148 -7.99 -14.18 -3.08
N GLU A 149 -8.61 -15.27 -3.52
CA GLU A 149 -9.59 -15.28 -4.61
C GLU A 149 -10.79 -14.37 -4.31
N ASN A 150 -11.32 -14.46 -3.09
CA ASN A 150 -12.45 -13.66 -2.63
C ASN A 150 -12.11 -12.15 -2.65
N LEU A 151 -10.93 -11.79 -2.12
CA LEU A 151 -10.46 -10.41 -2.14
C LEU A 151 -10.15 -9.93 -3.57
N LYS A 152 -9.46 -10.74 -4.36
CA LYS A 152 -9.10 -10.40 -5.74
C LYS A 152 -10.33 -10.13 -6.61
N HIS A 153 -11.36 -10.97 -6.48
CA HIS A 153 -12.64 -10.76 -7.17
C HIS A 153 -13.27 -9.42 -6.79
N TYR A 154 -13.30 -9.08 -5.50
CA TYR A 154 -13.81 -7.81 -5.02
C TYR A 154 -12.99 -6.62 -5.59
N MET A 155 -11.67 -6.67 -5.45
CA MET A 155 -10.76 -5.62 -5.92
C MET A 155 -10.92 -5.35 -7.42
N THR A 156 -11.02 -6.42 -8.21
CA THR A 156 -11.19 -6.31 -9.67
C THR A 156 -12.57 -5.75 -10.04
N ALA A 157 -13.64 -6.25 -9.41
CA ALA A 157 -15.01 -5.86 -9.75
C ALA A 157 -15.35 -4.42 -9.30
N ARG A 158 -14.63 -3.91 -8.29
CA ARG A 158 -14.80 -2.55 -7.76
C ARG A 158 -13.74 -1.56 -8.26
N GLU A 159 -12.77 -2.02 -9.05
CA GLU A 159 -11.60 -1.22 -9.41
C GLU A 159 -10.95 -0.58 -8.17
N ALA A 160 -11.00 -1.32 -7.05
CA ALA A 160 -10.60 -0.81 -5.75
C ALA A 160 -9.08 -0.65 -5.68
N LYS A 161 -8.64 0.41 -5.03
CA LYS A 161 -7.24 0.72 -4.74
C LYS A 161 -6.82 0.13 -3.40
N ALA A 162 -5.52 -0.05 -3.16
CA ALA A 162 -5.06 -0.67 -1.93
C ALA A 162 -3.86 0.00 -1.24
N ILE A 163 -3.90 -0.08 0.09
CA ILE A 163 -2.75 0.17 0.97
C ILE A 163 -2.43 -1.15 1.67
N LEU A 164 -1.26 -1.71 1.41
CA LEU A 164 -0.81 -2.98 2.00
C LEU A 164 0.20 -2.70 3.10
N LEU A 165 -0.08 -3.15 4.33
CA LEU A 165 0.84 -3.05 5.46
C LEU A 165 1.39 -4.44 5.79
N THR A 166 2.70 -4.58 5.86
CA THR A 166 3.35 -5.83 6.26
C THR A 166 4.77 -5.58 6.74
N ALA A 167 5.30 -6.45 7.60
CA ALA A 167 6.73 -6.45 7.92
C ALA A 167 7.52 -7.39 6.99
N THR A 168 6.84 -8.33 6.34
CA THR A 168 7.44 -9.39 5.52
C THR A 168 6.73 -9.50 4.17
N PRO A 169 7.00 -8.56 3.22
CA PRO A 169 6.28 -8.47 1.95
C PRO A 169 6.46 -9.73 1.08
N PHE A 170 7.59 -10.37 1.20
CA PHE A 170 7.86 -11.68 0.59
C PHE A 170 8.83 -12.48 1.47
N SER A 171 8.77 -13.81 1.41
CA SER A 171 9.72 -14.65 2.14
C SER A 171 10.90 -15.07 1.28
N ASN A 172 10.70 -15.87 0.27
CA ASN A 172 11.78 -16.35 -0.61
C ASN A 172 11.38 -16.44 -2.09
N LYS A 173 10.13 -16.13 -2.41
CA LYS A 173 9.58 -16.29 -3.76
C LYS A 173 9.14 -14.94 -4.32
N PRO A 174 9.61 -14.54 -5.50
CA PRO A 174 9.13 -13.34 -6.19
C PRO A 174 7.61 -13.33 -6.39
N GLU A 175 7.00 -14.52 -6.55
CA GLU A 175 5.56 -14.70 -6.70
C GLU A 175 4.76 -14.19 -5.50
N ASP A 176 5.30 -14.27 -4.27
CA ASP A 176 4.67 -13.75 -3.06
C ASP A 176 4.40 -12.23 -3.18
N LEU A 177 5.37 -11.52 -3.75
CA LEU A 177 5.26 -10.09 -3.99
C LEU A 177 4.33 -9.79 -5.17
N LYS A 178 4.51 -10.53 -6.29
CA LYS A 178 3.63 -10.42 -7.45
C LYS A 178 2.16 -10.53 -7.06
N ASN A 179 1.81 -11.54 -6.27
CA ASN A 179 0.44 -11.76 -5.84
C ASN A 179 -0.11 -10.58 -5.02
N GLN A 180 0.70 -9.96 -4.15
CA GLN A 180 0.29 -8.77 -3.42
C GLN A 180 0.09 -7.56 -4.36
N ILE A 181 0.98 -7.34 -5.32
CA ILE A 181 0.82 -6.29 -6.34
C ILE A 181 -0.47 -6.50 -7.14
N MET A 182 -0.73 -7.74 -7.54
CA MET A 182 -1.92 -8.10 -8.31
C MET A 182 -3.24 -7.87 -7.56
N LEU A 183 -3.25 -7.61 -6.26
CA LEU A 183 -4.47 -7.21 -5.55
C LEU A 183 -4.96 -5.84 -6.00
N PHE A 184 -4.09 -4.85 -6.14
CA PHE A 184 -4.45 -3.49 -6.57
C PHE A 184 -4.14 -3.20 -8.04
N HIS A 185 -3.29 -4.01 -8.63
CA HIS A 185 -2.95 -3.91 -10.05
C HIS A 185 -3.47 -5.14 -10.78
N THR A 186 -4.69 -5.06 -11.30
CA THR A 186 -5.44 -6.24 -11.75
C THR A 186 -5.08 -6.71 -13.16
N SER A 187 -4.39 -5.86 -13.94
CA SER A 187 -3.92 -6.14 -15.30
C SER A 187 -2.47 -6.61 -15.33
N ASP A 188 -2.11 -7.41 -16.32
CA ASP A 188 -0.71 -7.72 -16.62
C ASP A 188 0.03 -6.51 -17.20
N HIS A 189 -0.66 -5.72 -18.02
CA HIS A 189 -0.14 -4.44 -18.51
C HIS A 189 -0.06 -3.43 -17.36
N THR A 190 1.12 -2.86 -17.17
CA THR A 190 1.39 -1.97 -16.03
C THR A 190 2.18 -0.73 -16.46
N PHE A 191 2.02 0.35 -15.69
CA PHE A 191 2.89 1.53 -15.77
C PHE A 191 4.04 1.51 -14.77
N ILE A 192 4.16 0.48 -13.94
CA ILE A 192 5.20 0.35 -12.91
C ILE A 192 6.54 -0.02 -13.58
N PRO A 193 7.56 0.86 -13.57
CA PRO A 193 8.88 0.53 -14.09
C PRO A 193 9.59 -0.53 -13.22
N PRO A 194 10.37 -1.43 -13.80
CA PRO A 194 10.64 -1.65 -15.22
C PRO A 194 9.65 -2.60 -15.90
N ALA A 195 8.61 -3.07 -15.21
CA ALA A 195 7.64 -4.01 -15.76
C ALA A 195 6.71 -3.39 -16.83
N ASN A 196 6.69 -2.06 -16.95
CA ASN A 196 5.88 -1.31 -17.92
C ASN A 196 6.20 -1.64 -19.38
N GLU A 197 7.38 -2.16 -19.67
CA GLU A 197 7.81 -2.50 -21.03
C GLU A 197 7.37 -3.91 -21.44
N ILE A 198 7.25 -4.83 -20.50
CA ILE A 198 7.07 -6.26 -20.79
C ILE A 198 5.88 -6.92 -20.09
N GLY A 199 5.21 -6.21 -19.19
CA GLY A 199 4.14 -6.72 -18.34
C GLY A 199 4.65 -7.38 -17.04
N LEU A 200 3.78 -7.42 -16.03
CA LEU A 200 4.13 -7.96 -14.71
C LEU A 200 4.48 -9.45 -14.76
N ASN A 201 3.69 -10.25 -15.50
CA ASN A 201 3.91 -11.69 -15.56
C ASN A 201 5.29 -12.02 -16.14
N LYS A 202 5.64 -11.41 -17.27
CA LYS A 202 6.93 -11.63 -17.92
C LYS A 202 8.09 -11.09 -17.09
N PHE A 203 7.93 -9.93 -16.45
CA PHE A 203 8.92 -9.38 -15.56
C PHE A 203 9.22 -10.32 -14.38
N PHE A 204 8.19 -10.83 -13.70
CA PHE A 204 8.39 -11.77 -12.59
C PHE A 204 8.91 -13.12 -13.03
N GLN A 205 8.63 -13.56 -14.28
CA GLN A 205 9.25 -14.73 -14.85
C GLN A 205 10.76 -14.54 -15.05
N GLN A 206 11.18 -13.39 -15.58
CA GLN A 206 12.61 -13.05 -15.71
C GLN A 206 13.31 -12.95 -14.33
N VAL A 207 12.64 -12.39 -13.32
CA VAL A 207 13.18 -12.38 -11.94
C VAL A 207 13.46 -13.79 -11.44
N LYS A 208 12.55 -14.72 -11.73
CA LYS A 208 12.65 -16.12 -11.31
C LYS A 208 13.73 -16.89 -12.05
N ASP A 209 13.76 -16.78 -13.37
CA ASP A 209 14.57 -17.65 -14.24
C ASP A 209 15.95 -17.07 -14.53
N GLU A 210 16.05 -15.75 -14.62
CA GLU A 210 17.25 -15.01 -15.05
C GLU A 210 17.89 -14.19 -13.93
N GLY A 211 17.26 -14.13 -12.73
CA GLY A 211 17.74 -13.33 -11.60
C GLY A 211 17.61 -11.83 -11.83
N ALA A 212 16.65 -11.38 -12.64
CA ALA A 212 16.40 -9.97 -12.86
C ALA A 212 16.15 -9.22 -11.54
N ASN A 213 16.60 -7.97 -11.45
CA ASN A 213 16.62 -7.21 -10.19
C ASN A 213 15.23 -6.63 -9.87
N LEU A 214 14.64 -7.06 -8.76
CA LEU A 214 13.39 -6.52 -8.21
C LEU A 214 13.51 -5.09 -7.66
N THR A 215 14.73 -4.62 -7.37
CA THR A 215 14.93 -3.37 -6.63
C THR A 215 14.27 -2.17 -7.28
N ASP A 216 14.33 -2.07 -8.60
CA ASP A 216 13.78 -0.91 -9.30
C ASP A 216 12.24 -0.93 -9.33
N LEU A 217 11.63 -2.09 -9.45
CA LEU A 217 10.17 -2.22 -9.28
C LEU A 217 9.75 -1.85 -7.85
N LEU A 218 10.48 -2.37 -6.85
CA LEU A 218 10.16 -2.11 -5.44
C LEU A 218 10.25 -0.63 -5.07
N LYS A 219 11.20 0.13 -5.60
CA LYS A 219 11.31 1.58 -5.37
C LYS A 219 10.05 2.35 -5.79
N ASN A 220 9.28 1.83 -6.74
CA ASN A 220 8.10 2.48 -7.28
C ASN A 220 6.81 2.13 -6.54
N ILE A 221 6.74 1.03 -5.79
CA ILE A 221 5.51 0.54 -5.16
C ILE A 221 5.63 0.23 -3.67
N MET A 222 6.86 0.29 -3.11
CA MET A 222 7.10 -0.15 -1.74
C MET A 222 7.93 0.85 -0.96
N ILE A 223 7.46 1.14 0.24
CA ILE A 223 8.23 1.87 1.26
C ILE A 223 8.74 0.86 2.27
N ARG A 224 10.07 0.77 2.39
CA ARG A 224 10.73 -0.12 3.35
C ARG A 224 11.89 0.57 4.05
N ARG A 225 11.75 0.75 5.35
CA ARG A 225 12.77 1.38 6.19
C ARG A 225 13.17 0.42 7.31
N THR A 226 14.44 0.48 7.68
CA THR A 226 14.98 -0.27 8.82
C THR A 226 15.23 0.67 10.00
N ARG A 227 15.26 0.14 11.22
CA ARG A 227 15.63 0.92 12.42
C ARG A 227 17.00 1.60 12.25
N ARG A 228 17.97 0.88 11.67
CA ARG A 228 19.32 1.43 11.41
C ARG A 228 19.29 2.62 10.45
N TYR A 229 18.50 2.54 9.39
CA TYR A 229 18.30 3.67 8.48
C TYR A 229 17.72 4.89 9.17
N ILE A 230 16.67 4.69 9.99
CA ILE A 230 16.03 5.78 10.73
C ILE A 230 16.99 6.42 11.72
N LEU A 231 17.69 5.63 12.53
CA LEU A 231 18.69 6.14 13.48
C LEU A 231 19.81 6.91 12.78
N ASN A 232 20.34 6.41 11.66
CA ASN A 232 21.41 7.07 10.94
C ASN A 232 20.96 8.37 10.26
N THR A 233 19.70 8.44 9.80
CA THR A 233 19.21 9.57 9.00
C THR A 233 18.53 10.65 9.87
N TYR A 234 17.84 10.23 10.93
CA TYR A 234 17.01 11.11 11.76
C TYR A 234 17.41 11.12 13.24
N GLY A 235 18.22 10.17 13.71
CA GLY A 235 18.61 10.05 15.13
C GLY A 235 19.47 11.21 15.66
N LYS A 236 20.02 12.05 14.79
CA LYS A 236 20.77 13.26 15.18
C LYS A 236 19.87 14.50 15.39
N THR A 237 18.60 14.40 15.07
CA THR A 237 17.63 15.51 15.22
C THR A 237 16.83 15.42 16.52
N ASP A 238 16.95 14.34 17.29
CA ASP A 238 16.22 14.13 18.55
C ASP A 238 17.05 14.46 19.83
N GLU A 239 18.05 15.35 19.73
CA GLU A 239 18.77 15.84 20.93
C GLU A 239 17.91 16.75 21.87
N THR A 240 16.59 16.85 21.62
CA THR A 240 15.71 17.73 22.42
C THR A 240 14.64 16.99 23.22
N ASN A 241 14.80 15.68 23.48
CA ASN A 241 13.95 15.03 24.49
C ASN A 241 14.73 13.96 25.27
N PRO A 242 14.94 14.17 26.61
CA PRO A 242 15.57 13.21 27.51
C PRO A 242 14.70 11.96 27.74
#